data_e2bf4eba051b7d53d816938e6bff31c7
#
_entry.id   e2bf4eba051b7d53d816938e6bff31c7
#
_cell.length_a   1.000
_cell.length_b   1.000
_cell.length_c   1.000
_cell.angle_alpha   90.00
_cell.angle_beta   90.00
_cell.angle_gamma   90.00
#
_symmetry.space_group_name_H-M   'P 1'
#
loop_
_entity.id
_entity.type
_entity.pdbx_description
1 polymer ?
#
loop_
_entity_poly.entity_id
_entity_poly.type
_entity_poly.pdbx_seq_one_letter_code
_entity_poly.pdbx_strand_id
1 'polypeptide(L)'
;MSAGTAAANDATSRFFSAHVTETDPELAKALEQELGRQRHEIELIASENIVSRAVLEAQGSVLTNKYAEGYPGRRYYGGCQYVDVAENLAIDRAKRLFNCGFANVQPNSGSQANQGVFMALMQPGDTFLGLDLAAGGHLTH
;
A
#
# COMPACT_ATOMS: atom_id res chain seq x y z
N MET A 1 -8.57 38.36 24.75
CA MET A 1 -7.70 37.32 24.09
C MET A 1 -8.44 35.98 23.96
N SER A 2 -9.57 35.83 23.33
CA SER A 2 -10.20 34.49 23.32
C SER A 2 -10.90 34.05 22.04
N ALA A 3 -11.43 34.95 21.22
CA ALA A 3 -12.17 34.51 20.03
C ALA A 3 -11.29 33.99 18.88
N GLY A 4 -10.14 34.61 18.67
CA GLY A 4 -9.22 34.18 17.57
C GLY A 4 -8.55 32.85 17.84
N THR A 5 -8.23 32.52 19.09
CA THR A 5 -7.58 31.24 19.47
C THR A 5 -8.56 30.07 19.42
N ALA A 6 -9.83 30.28 19.76
CA ALA A 6 -10.87 29.27 19.69
C ALA A 6 -11.20 28.90 18.21
N ALA A 7 -11.34 29.92 17.34
CA ALA A 7 -11.60 29.68 15.92
C ALA A 7 -10.43 28.99 15.19
N ALA A 8 -9.17 29.32 15.52
CA ALA A 8 -7.99 28.66 14.98
C ALA A 8 -7.89 27.20 15.45
N ASN A 9 -8.22 26.92 16.71
CA ASN A 9 -8.27 25.55 17.23
C ASN A 9 -9.36 24.71 16.58
N ASP A 10 -10.53 25.31 16.29
CA ASP A 10 -11.62 24.62 15.61
C ASP A 10 -11.27 24.30 14.15
N ALA A 11 -10.69 25.25 13.43
CA ALA A 11 -10.22 25.02 12.05
C ALA A 11 -9.12 23.94 11.96
N THR A 12 -8.18 23.94 12.89
CA THR A 12 -7.13 22.93 12.96
C THR A 12 -7.70 21.56 13.32
N SER A 13 -8.64 21.49 14.26
CA SER A 13 -9.32 20.26 14.63
C SER A 13 -10.09 19.67 13.43
N ARG A 14 -10.82 20.50 12.69
CA ARG A 14 -11.53 20.06 11.48
C ARG A 14 -10.60 19.56 10.39
N PHE A 15 -9.44 20.19 10.20
CA PHE A 15 -8.46 19.74 9.21
C PHE A 15 -8.04 18.27 9.43
N PHE A 16 -7.86 17.85 10.68
CA PHE A 16 -7.42 16.48 11.01
C PHE A 16 -8.57 15.48 11.22
N SER A 17 -9.81 15.94 11.35
CA SER A 17 -10.94 15.06 11.69
C SER A 17 -12.01 14.98 10.60
N ALA A 18 -12.05 15.93 9.67
CA ALA A 18 -13.06 15.96 8.62
C ALA A 18 -12.89 14.78 7.63
N HIS A 19 -13.99 14.17 7.27
CA HIS A 19 -14.03 13.11 6.29
C HIS A 19 -13.97 13.67 4.86
N VAL A 20 -13.60 12.79 3.89
CA VAL A 20 -13.58 13.17 2.46
C VAL A 20 -14.92 13.67 1.97
N THR A 21 -16.03 13.20 2.53
CA THR A 21 -17.40 13.67 2.24
C THR A 21 -17.62 15.14 2.57
N GLU A 22 -16.85 15.68 3.50
CA GLU A 22 -16.93 17.08 3.93
C GLU A 22 -15.89 17.96 3.22
N THR A 23 -14.71 17.39 2.94
CA THR A 23 -13.58 18.15 2.38
C THR A 23 -13.55 18.14 0.86
N ASP A 24 -14.01 17.04 0.25
CA ASP A 24 -14.07 16.86 -1.22
C ASP A 24 -15.31 16.04 -1.60
N PRO A 25 -16.47 16.66 -1.71
CA PRO A 25 -17.71 15.95 -2.07
C PRO A 25 -17.70 15.35 -3.47
N GLU A 26 -16.90 15.90 -4.40
CA GLU A 26 -16.77 15.36 -5.77
C GLU A 26 -16.03 14.02 -5.75
N LEU A 27 -14.92 13.95 -5.03
CA LEU A 27 -14.18 12.71 -4.82
C LEU A 27 -15.02 11.69 -4.02
N ALA A 28 -15.71 12.13 -2.97
CA ALA A 28 -16.57 11.26 -2.18
C ALA A 28 -17.64 10.57 -3.05
N LYS A 29 -18.25 11.34 -3.97
CA LYS A 29 -19.21 10.78 -4.93
C LYS A 29 -18.59 9.76 -5.87
N ALA A 30 -17.38 10.01 -6.36
CA ALA A 30 -16.67 9.04 -7.21
C ALA A 30 -16.36 7.73 -6.45
N LEU A 31 -15.93 7.83 -5.18
CA LEU A 31 -15.70 6.64 -4.33
C LEU A 31 -16.97 5.84 -4.08
N GLU A 32 -18.10 6.51 -3.85
CA GLU A 32 -19.41 5.84 -3.69
C GLU A 32 -19.83 5.14 -4.98
N GLN A 33 -19.66 5.78 -6.13
CA GLN A 33 -19.99 5.20 -7.43
C GLN A 33 -19.11 3.98 -7.74
N GLU A 34 -17.82 4.05 -7.45
CA GLU A 34 -16.90 2.92 -7.62
C GLU A 34 -17.26 1.76 -6.69
N LEU A 35 -17.62 2.04 -5.45
CA LEU A 35 -18.12 1.00 -4.54
C LEU A 35 -19.40 0.33 -5.09
N GLY A 36 -20.28 1.13 -5.68
CA GLY A 36 -21.48 0.64 -6.36
C GLY A 36 -21.14 -0.27 -7.55
N ARG A 37 -20.19 0.14 -8.37
CA ARG A 37 -19.69 -0.66 -9.50
C ARG A 37 -19.16 -2.01 -9.02
N GLN A 38 -18.24 -2.00 -8.06
CA GLN A 38 -17.65 -3.24 -7.53
C GLN A 38 -18.67 -4.21 -6.91
N ARG A 39 -19.80 -3.72 -6.41
CA ARG A 39 -20.84 -4.55 -5.82
C ARG A 39 -21.82 -5.15 -6.82
N HIS A 40 -22.02 -4.50 -7.95
CA HIS A 40 -23.11 -4.83 -8.87
C HIS A 40 -22.63 -5.26 -10.26
N GLU A 41 -21.35 -5.07 -10.58
CA GLU A 41 -20.80 -5.50 -11.85
C GLU A 41 -19.87 -6.71 -11.65
N ILE A 42 -19.81 -7.56 -12.68
CA ILE A 42 -18.94 -8.73 -12.67
C ILE A 42 -17.55 -8.31 -13.11
N GLU A 43 -16.57 -8.48 -12.23
CA GLU A 43 -15.18 -8.23 -12.55
C GLU A 43 -14.56 -9.43 -13.28
N LEU A 44 -14.08 -9.20 -14.51
CA LEU A 44 -13.46 -10.23 -15.36
C LEU A 44 -11.96 -9.99 -15.59
N ILE A 45 -11.38 -8.94 -14.98
CA ILE A 45 -9.95 -8.64 -15.07
C ILE A 45 -9.22 -9.52 -14.04
N ALA A 46 -8.43 -10.48 -14.50
CA ALA A 46 -7.77 -11.48 -13.66
C ALA A 46 -6.78 -10.89 -12.63
N SER A 47 -6.26 -9.69 -12.87
CA SER A 47 -5.35 -8.98 -11.95
C SER A 47 -6.07 -8.23 -10.84
N GLU A 48 -7.38 -8.02 -10.92
CA GLU A 48 -8.16 -7.35 -9.89
C GLU A 48 -8.29 -8.22 -8.63
N ASN A 49 -7.99 -7.63 -7.49
CA ASN A 49 -8.09 -8.29 -6.18
C ASN A 49 -8.88 -7.41 -5.23
N ILE A 50 -10.15 -7.73 -5.04
CA ILE A 50 -11.04 -6.98 -4.15
C ILE A 50 -10.62 -7.25 -2.70
N VAL A 51 -10.07 -6.24 -2.06
CA VAL A 51 -9.54 -6.34 -0.69
C VAL A 51 -10.63 -6.17 0.36
N SER A 52 -10.36 -6.68 1.56
CA SER A 52 -11.26 -6.50 2.70
C SER A 52 -11.23 -5.07 3.25
N ARG A 53 -12.28 -4.69 3.98
CA ARG A 53 -12.32 -3.41 4.70
C ARG A 53 -11.13 -3.23 5.63
N ALA A 54 -10.69 -4.29 6.32
CA ALA A 54 -9.54 -4.24 7.21
C ALA A 54 -8.24 -3.86 6.47
N VAL A 55 -8.06 -4.33 5.24
CA VAL A 55 -6.92 -3.94 4.39
C VAL A 55 -7.00 -2.47 4.03
N LEU A 56 -8.18 -1.96 3.65
CA LEU A 56 -8.38 -0.54 3.35
C LEU A 56 -8.10 0.35 4.57
N GLU A 57 -8.58 -0.05 5.75
CA GLU A 57 -8.33 0.66 7.01
C GLU A 57 -6.84 0.68 7.38
N ALA A 58 -6.12 -0.41 7.19
CA ALA A 58 -4.68 -0.48 7.44
C ALA A 58 -3.89 0.39 6.46
N GLN A 59 -4.24 0.36 5.19
CA GLN A 59 -3.59 1.12 4.12
C GLN A 59 -3.80 2.62 4.28
N GLY A 60 -5.00 3.07 4.66
CA GLY A 60 -5.35 4.46 4.93
C GLY A 60 -5.09 4.93 6.37
N SER A 61 -4.27 4.22 7.14
CA SER A 61 -4.00 4.54 8.54
C SER A 61 -2.96 5.64 8.72
N VAL A 62 -2.76 6.04 9.98
CA VAL A 62 -1.72 7.02 10.38
C VAL A 62 -0.30 6.59 10.05
N LEU A 63 -0.06 5.32 9.74
CA LEU A 63 1.22 4.83 9.25
C LEU A 63 1.63 5.52 7.93
N THR A 64 0.67 6.00 7.15
CA THR A 64 0.90 6.81 5.94
C THR A 64 1.77 8.05 6.20
N ASN A 65 1.71 8.62 7.41
CA ASN A 65 2.47 9.81 7.79
C ASN A 65 3.94 9.51 8.14
N LYS A 66 4.31 8.22 8.25
CA LYS A 66 5.64 7.85 8.74
C LYS A 66 6.59 7.47 7.62
N TYR A 67 7.63 8.27 7.45
CA TYR A 67 8.77 7.91 6.62
C TYR A 67 9.67 6.93 7.38
N ALA A 68 9.89 5.70 6.81
CA ALA A 68 10.53 4.58 7.50
C ALA A 68 11.61 3.91 6.63
N GLU A 69 12.51 4.72 6.09
CA GLU A 69 13.64 4.24 5.29
C GLU A 69 14.55 3.31 6.11
N GLY A 70 15.02 2.23 5.49
CA GLY A 70 15.78 1.17 6.14
C GLY A 70 14.92 -0.05 6.45
N TYR A 71 15.34 -0.85 7.43
CA TYR A 71 14.68 -2.09 7.84
C TYR A 71 14.34 -2.08 9.33
N PRO A 72 13.45 -2.93 9.82
CA PRO A 72 13.14 -3.03 11.25
C PRO A 72 14.41 -3.13 12.09
N GLY A 73 14.51 -2.29 13.12
CA GLY A 73 15.69 -2.17 13.98
C GLY A 73 16.92 -1.50 13.35
N ARG A 74 16.88 -1.12 12.08
CA ARG A 74 17.96 -0.44 11.34
C ARG A 74 17.40 0.67 10.46
N ARG A 75 16.71 1.63 11.07
CA ARG A 75 16.10 2.77 10.39
C ARG A 75 17.06 3.96 10.36
N TYR A 76 16.95 4.76 9.30
CA TYR A 76 17.69 6.01 9.18
C TYR A 76 17.09 7.13 10.04
N TYR A 77 15.81 7.02 10.39
CA TYR A 77 15.06 8.04 11.14
C TYR A 77 14.45 7.47 12.42
N GLY A 78 14.29 8.35 13.42
CA GLY A 78 13.60 8.00 14.67
C GLY A 78 12.08 7.84 14.51
N GLY A 79 11.43 7.34 15.57
CA GLY A 79 9.97 7.19 15.62
C GLY A 79 9.41 6.02 14.83
N CYS A 80 10.22 5.01 14.52
CA CYS A 80 9.83 3.86 13.71
C CYS A 80 9.39 2.62 14.51
N GLN A 81 9.32 2.71 15.83
CA GLN A 81 9.03 1.57 16.70
C GLN A 81 7.71 0.84 16.35
N TYR A 82 6.68 1.57 15.96
CA TYR A 82 5.38 0.96 15.59
C TYR A 82 5.33 0.52 14.12
N VAL A 83 6.01 1.21 13.23
CA VAL A 83 6.21 0.75 11.84
C VAL A 83 7.01 -0.55 11.83
N ASP A 84 8.02 -0.68 12.67
CA ASP A 84 8.79 -1.92 12.82
C ASP A 84 7.91 -3.09 13.27
N VAL A 85 6.96 -2.86 14.17
CA VAL A 85 5.98 -3.88 14.55
C VAL A 85 5.13 -4.31 13.35
N ALA A 86 4.61 -3.36 12.59
CA ALA A 86 3.79 -3.66 11.41
C ALA A 86 4.57 -4.44 10.34
N GLU A 87 5.80 -4.02 10.05
CA GLU A 87 6.65 -4.69 9.07
C GLU A 87 7.07 -6.09 9.53
N ASN A 88 7.46 -6.26 10.78
CA ASN A 88 7.80 -7.57 11.35
C ASN A 88 6.60 -8.53 11.32
N LEU A 89 5.40 -8.05 11.65
CA LEU A 89 4.18 -8.86 11.53
C LEU A 89 3.94 -9.30 10.07
N ALA A 90 4.15 -8.43 9.09
CA ALA A 90 4.01 -8.76 7.69
C ALA A 90 5.05 -9.81 7.26
N ILE A 91 6.31 -9.65 7.64
CA ILE A 91 7.40 -10.60 7.38
C ILE A 91 7.07 -11.98 7.97
N ASP A 92 6.68 -12.03 9.24
CA ASP A 92 6.38 -13.29 9.92
C ASP A 92 5.17 -14.02 9.33
N ARG A 93 4.15 -13.25 8.92
CA ARG A 93 2.97 -13.80 8.26
C ARG A 93 3.29 -14.31 6.85
N ALA A 94 4.07 -13.58 6.07
CA ALA A 94 4.54 -14.01 4.75
C ALA A 94 5.38 -15.31 4.87
N LYS A 95 6.32 -15.36 5.81
CA LYS A 95 7.13 -16.57 6.05
C LYS A 95 6.28 -17.78 6.39
N ARG A 96 5.25 -17.62 7.22
CA ARG A 96 4.33 -18.71 7.57
C ARG A 96 3.45 -19.12 6.39
N LEU A 97 2.93 -18.14 5.63
CA LEU A 97 2.04 -18.40 4.50
C LEU A 97 2.75 -19.19 3.39
N PHE A 98 3.99 -18.81 3.08
CA PHE A 98 4.78 -19.42 2.01
C PHE A 98 5.73 -20.52 2.49
N ASN A 99 5.73 -20.83 3.79
CA ASN A 99 6.63 -21.79 4.42
C ASN A 99 8.11 -21.56 4.02
N CYS A 100 8.57 -20.31 4.12
CA CYS A 100 9.91 -19.90 3.72
C CYS A 100 10.73 -19.35 4.90
N GLY A 101 12.06 -19.44 4.81
CA GLY A 101 12.97 -18.95 5.85
C GLY A 101 13.16 -17.45 5.86
N PHE A 102 12.88 -16.78 4.73
CA PHE A 102 13.09 -15.35 4.54
C PHE A 102 11.94 -14.73 3.76
N ALA A 103 11.59 -13.49 4.08
CA ALA A 103 10.65 -12.68 3.31
C ALA A 103 11.04 -11.21 3.38
N ASN A 104 10.92 -10.49 2.26
CA ASN A 104 11.00 -9.05 2.18
C ASN A 104 9.62 -8.53 1.74
N VAL A 105 9.03 -7.65 2.53
CA VAL A 105 7.68 -7.12 2.32
C VAL A 105 7.67 -5.64 1.88
N GLN A 106 8.85 -5.09 1.57
CA GLN A 106 8.98 -3.68 1.20
C GLN A 106 8.68 -3.35 -0.28
N PRO A 107 8.79 -4.28 -1.27
CA PRO A 107 8.40 -3.94 -2.63
C PRO A 107 6.98 -3.40 -2.70
N ASN A 108 6.80 -2.28 -3.39
CA ASN A 108 5.50 -1.63 -3.53
C ASN A 108 4.62 -2.21 -4.65
N SER A 109 5.18 -3.11 -5.46
CA SER A 109 4.49 -3.75 -6.58
C SER A 109 5.14 -5.08 -6.94
N GLY A 110 4.39 -5.94 -7.66
CA GLY A 110 4.94 -7.16 -8.27
C GLY A 110 6.08 -6.86 -9.25
N SER A 111 5.98 -5.77 -10.00
CA SER A 111 7.05 -5.33 -10.91
C SER A 111 8.35 -5.05 -10.18
N GLN A 112 8.30 -4.32 -9.06
CA GLN A 112 9.48 -4.05 -8.25
C GLN A 112 10.07 -5.33 -7.64
N ALA A 113 9.21 -6.25 -7.17
CA ALA A 113 9.64 -7.53 -6.63
C ALA A 113 10.33 -8.37 -7.69
N ASN A 114 9.76 -8.48 -8.89
CA ASN A 114 10.34 -9.22 -10.01
C ASN A 114 11.65 -8.60 -10.48
N GLN A 115 11.76 -7.27 -10.57
CA GLN A 115 13.04 -6.63 -10.88
C GLN A 115 14.11 -6.97 -9.83
N GLY A 116 13.77 -6.99 -8.56
CA GLY A 116 14.68 -7.42 -7.50
C GLY A 116 15.20 -8.84 -7.71
N VAL A 117 14.32 -9.77 -8.13
CA VAL A 117 14.69 -11.15 -8.45
C VAL A 117 15.61 -11.20 -9.68
N PHE A 118 15.29 -10.49 -10.76
CA PHE A 118 16.16 -10.43 -11.94
C PHE A 118 17.55 -9.89 -11.57
N MET A 119 17.63 -8.81 -10.83
CA MET A 119 18.91 -8.22 -10.40
C MET A 119 19.72 -9.15 -9.50
N ALA A 120 19.07 -10.00 -8.72
CA ALA A 120 19.74 -10.96 -7.83
C ALA A 120 20.28 -12.19 -8.56
N LEU A 121 19.60 -12.63 -9.62
CA LEU A 121 19.85 -13.94 -10.25
C LEU A 121 20.49 -13.85 -11.65
N MET A 122 20.46 -12.68 -12.29
CA MET A 122 20.81 -12.53 -13.70
C MET A 122 21.70 -11.31 -13.92
N GLN A 123 22.45 -11.35 -15.04
CA GLN A 123 23.22 -10.23 -15.54
C GLN A 123 22.61 -9.71 -16.85
N PRO A 124 22.84 -8.45 -17.22
CA PRO A 124 22.43 -7.94 -18.53
C PRO A 124 22.97 -8.82 -19.68
N GLY A 125 22.07 -9.30 -20.52
CA GLY A 125 22.38 -10.23 -21.62
C GLY A 125 22.06 -11.70 -21.33
N ASP A 126 21.74 -12.05 -20.11
CA ASP A 126 21.30 -13.41 -19.77
C ASP A 126 19.93 -13.71 -20.39
N THR A 127 19.72 -14.96 -20.75
CA THR A 127 18.46 -15.43 -21.35
C THR A 127 17.52 -16.01 -20.29
N PHE A 128 16.27 -15.61 -20.35
CA PHE A 128 15.21 -16.23 -19.56
C PHE A 128 14.01 -16.59 -20.44
N LEU A 129 13.18 -17.52 -19.98
CA LEU A 129 11.95 -17.90 -20.64
C LEU A 129 10.78 -17.12 -20.04
N GLY A 130 10.06 -16.37 -20.87
CA GLY A 130 8.85 -15.65 -20.52
C GLY A 130 7.69 -16.03 -21.42
N LEU A 131 6.47 -15.69 -21.00
CA LEU A 131 5.28 -15.79 -21.84
C LEU A 131 5.14 -14.53 -22.70
N ASP A 132 4.70 -14.72 -23.94
CA ASP A 132 4.26 -13.63 -24.80
C ASP A 132 3.06 -12.90 -24.19
N LEU A 133 2.95 -11.59 -24.44
CA LEU A 133 1.83 -10.77 -23.94
C LEU A 133 0.47 -11.35 -24.36
N ALA A 134 0.34 -11.83 -25.61
CA ALA A 134 -0.89 -12.45 -26.11
C ALA A 134 -1.20 -13.79 -25.43
N ALA A 135 -0.22 -14.43 -24.80
CA ALA A 135 -0.38 -15.64 -24.00
C ALA A 135 -0.52 -15.40 -22.49
N GLY A 136 -0.75 -14.15 -22.09
CA GLY A 136 -0.90 -13.76 -20.70
C GLY A 136 0.38 -13.35 -19.99
N GLY A 137 1.47 -13.12 -20.72
CA GLY A 137 2.72 -12.59 -20.17
C GLY A 137 2.59 -11.12 -19.76
N HIS A 138 3.51 -10.67 -18.92
CA HIS A 138 3.57 -9.26 -18.51
C HIS A 138 4.42 -8.44 -19.50
N LEU A 139 4.10 -7.14 -19.63
CA LEU A 139 4.77 -6.26 -20.58
C LEU A 139 6.22 -5.94 -20.17
N THR A 140 6.53 -5.91 -18.88
CA THR A 140 7.80 -5.41 -18.34
C THR A 140 8.60 -6.43 -17.52
N HIS A 141 7.99 -7.57 -17.18
CA HIS A 141 8.66 -8.59 -16.36
C HIS A 141 8.06 -9.99 -16.50
#